data_a3d924709baef4a2d263d357d11f91d6
#
_entry.id   a3d924709baef4a2d263d357d11f91d6
#
_cell.length_a   1.000
_cell.length_b   1.000
_cell.length_c   1.000
_cell.angle_alpha   90.00
_cell.angle_beta   90.00
_cell.angle_gamma   90.00
#
_symmetry.space_group_name_H-M   'P 1'
#
loop_
_entity.id
_entity.type
_entity.pdbx_description
1 polymer ?
#
loop_
_entity_poly.entity_id
_entity_poly.type
_entity_poly.pdbx_seq_one_letter_code
_entity_poly.pdbx_strand_id
1 'polypeptide(L)'
;MKPDAVAAIATVILLFPMGYFLLASPAFLFVKLDIEPVALLLRGLFKAYFLMTGIVGVIGTVAFVVAGRLVFAVGIGLIAAFAIWGGRWFLRQMDAQLVAGDADAARQLRRLHWGGMLCNVIQLVAVVSCIPYVFVASAA
;
A
#
# COMPACT_ATOMS: atom_id res chain seq x y z
N MET A 1 0.05 -17.99 20.80
CA MET A 1 -1.04 -17.70 19.84
C MET A 1 -1.04 -18.78 18.76
N LYS A 2 -2.22 -19.21 18.33
CA LYS A 2 -2.32 -20.14 17.20
C LYS A 2 -1.84 -19.41 15.91
N PRO A 3 -1.14 -20.11 14.98
CA PRO A 3 -0.64 -19.50 13.74
C PRO A 3 -1.73 -18.79 12.93
N ASP A 4 -2.95 -19.35 12.89
CA ASP A 4 -4.08 -18.71 12.20
C ASP A 4 -4.50 -17.38 12.81
N ALA A 5 -4.43 -17.23 14.14
CA ALA A 5 -4.73 -15.97 14.81
C ALA A 5 -3.68 -14.89 14.46
N VAL A 6 -2.41 -15.28 14.34
CA VAL A 6 -1.34 -14.35 13.91
C VAL A 6 -1.57 -13.91 12.48
N ALA A 7 -1.92 -14.84 11.57
CA ALA A 7 -2.23 -14.52 10.18
C ALA A 7 -3.45 -13.58 10.06
N ALA A 8 -4.51 -13.82 10.83
CA ALA A 8 -5.70 -12.97 10.87
C ALA A 8 -5.37 -11.55 11.36
N ILE A 9 -4.62 -11.44 12.46
CA ILE A 9 -4.17 -10.15 13.00
C ILE A 9 -3.29 -9.40 11.98
N ALA A 10 -2.34 -10.10 11.34
CA ALA A 10 -1.48 -9.51 10.32
C ALA A 10 -2.31 -8.95 9.14
N THR A 11 -3.37 -9.66 8.73
CA THR A 11 -4.30 -9.19 7.69
C THR A 11 -5.01 -7.91 8.11
N VAL A 12 -5.53 -7.87 9.34
CA VAL A 12 -6.19 -6.66 9.88
C VAL A 12 -5.21 -5.49 9.94
N ILE A 13 -4.00 -5.72 10.44
CA ILE A 13 -2.96 -4.66 10.52
C ILE A 13 -2.58 -4.15 9.13
N LEU A 14 -2.56 -5.01 8.10
CA LEU A 14 -2.28 -4.61 6.72
C LEU A 14 -3.31 -3.62 6.16
N LEU A 15 -4.56 -3.67 6.66
CA LEU A 15 -5.60 -2.73 6.25
C LEU A 15 -5.35 -1.29 6.74
N PHE A 16 -4.59 -1.08 7.81
CA PHE A 16 -4.33 0.25 8.35
C PHE A 16 -3.60 1.16 7.36
N PRO A 17 -2.42 0.81 6.82
CA PRO A 17 -1.75 1.67 5.84
C PRO A 17 -2.57 1.84 4.56
N MET A 18 -3.28 0.81 4.12
CA MET A 18 -4.14 0.89 2.93
C MET A 18 -5.34 1.80 3.15
N GLY A 19 -6.03 1.67 4.29
CA GLY A 19 -7.16 2.52 4.66
C GLY A 19 -6.73 3.97 4.92
N TYR A 20 -5.62 4.18 5.63
CA TYR A 20 -5.08 5.52 5.83
C TYR A 20 -4.74 6.22 4.52
N PHE A 21 -4.09 5.52 3.60
CA PHE A 21 -3.77 6.05 2.28
C PHE A 21 -5.04 6.39 1.49
N LEU A 22 -6.06 5.52 1.54
CA LEU A 22 -7.35 5.76 0.90
C LEU A 22 -8.08 6.99 1.44
N LEU A 23 -7.97 7.25 2.74
CA LEU A 23 -8.63 8.40 3.38
C LEU A 23 -7.85 9.71 3.20
N ALA A 24 -6.51 9.65 3.29
CA ALA A 24 -5.66 10.83 3.21
C ALA A 24 -5.38 11.27 1.76
N SER A 25 -5.27 10.33 0.85
CA SER A 25 -4.86 10.58 -0.54
C SER A 25 -5.83 11.47 -1.33
N PRO A 26 -7.17 11.36 -1.22
CA PRO A 26 -8.09 12.21 -1.97
C PRO A 26 -7.94 13.70 -1.70
N ALA A 27 -7.45 14.10 -0.53
CA ALA A 27 -7.20 15.51 -0.22
C ALA A 27 -6.23 16.17 -1.23
N PHE A 28 -5.28 15.41 -1.75
CA PHE A 28 -4.32 15.89 -2.75
C PHE A 28 -4.91 16.08 -4.16
N LEU A 29 -6.12 15.63 -4.42
CA LEU A 29 -6.83 15.89 -5.68
C LEU A 29 -7.32 17.33 -5.78
N PHE A 30 -7.53 17.98 -4.64
CA PHE A 30 -8.10 19.33 -4.53
C PHE A 30 -7.05 20.42 -4.30
N VAL A 31 -5.76 20.05 -4.18
CA VAL A 31 -4.66 20.97 -3.96
C VAL A 31 -3.73 21.03 -5.17
N LYS A 32 -2.99 22.14 -5.28
CA LYS A 32 -2.01 22.34 -6.35
C LYS A 32 -0.72 21.60 -6.03
N LEU A 33 -0.28 20.70 -6.91
CA LEU A 33 0.96 19.94 -6.78
C LEU A 33 2.19 20.67 -7.35
N ASP A 34 2.01 21.86 -7.90
CA ASP A 34 3.10 22.77 -8.28
C ASP A 34 3.72 23.52 -7.09
N ILE A 35 3.07 23.45 -5.94
CA ILE A 35 3.58 24.00 -4.68
C ILE A 35 4.49 22.96 -4.03
N GLU A 36 5.78 23.24 -3.93
CA GLU A 36 6.81 22.31 -3.46
C GLU A 36 6.47 21.65 -2.10
N PRO A 37 6.06 22.36 -1.03
CA PRO A 37 5.70 21.72 0.23
C PRO A 37 4.55 20.72 0.10
N VAL A 38 3.57 20.98 -0.77
CA VAL A 38 2.43 20.07 -1.01
C VAL A 38 2.89 18.81 -1.74
N ALA A 39 3.74 18.95 -2.75
CA ALA A 39 4.32 17.82 -3.47
C ALA A 39 5.20 16.96 -2.56
N LEU A 40 5.96 17.55 -1.63
CA LEU A 40 6.74 16.84 -0.62
C LEU A 40 5.87 16.09 0.37
N LEU A 41 4.72 16.65 0.77
CA LEU A 41 3.75 15.95 1.61
C LEU A 41 3.17 14.72 0.91
N LEU A 42 2.81 14.84 -0.35
CA LEU A 42 2.32 13.72 -1.16
C LEU A 42 3.38 12.61 -1.26
N ARG A 43 4.64 12.98 -1.52
CA ARG A 43 5.76 12.04 -1.52
C ARG A 43 5.93 11.34 -0.17
N GLY A 44 5.82 12.08 0.92
CA GLY A 44 5.88 11.55 2.28
C GLY A 44 4.77 10.55 2.56
N LEU A 45 3.55 10.85 2.12
CA LEU A 45 2.40 9.94 2.22
C LEU A 45 2.67 8.61 1.47
N PHE A 46 3.17 8.67 0.23
CA PHE A 46 3.53 7.48 -0.54
C PHE A 46 4.66 6.68 0.12
N LYS A 47 5.69 7.36 0.61
CA LYS A 47 6.80 6.72 1.33
C LYS A 47 6.30 5.95 2.55
N ALA A 48 5.47 6.58 3.38
CA ALA A 48 4.91 5.95 4.57
C ALA A 48 4.03 4.75 4.20
N TYR A 49 3.15 4.91 3.22
CA TYR A 49 2.28 3.85 2.73
C TYR A 49 3.07 2.63 2.25
N PHE A 50 4.04 2.81 1.37
CA PHE A 50 4.82 1.70 0.83
C PHE A 50 5.69 1.03 1.89
N LEU A 51 6.29 1.81 2.79
CA LEU A 51 7.11 1.30 3.88
C LEU A 51 6.28 0.42 4.82
N MET A 52 5.15 0.94 5.30
CA MET A 52 4.29 0.22 6.24
C MET A 52 3.66 -1.02 5.58
N THR A 53 3.16 -0.89 4.35
CA THR A 53 2.59 -2.02 3.59
C THR A 53 3.65 -3.09 3.31
N GLY A 54 4.88 -2.69 2.99
CA GLY A 54 5.99 -3.62 2.77
C GLY A 54 6.35 -4.39 4.03
N ILE A 55 6.53 -3.72 5.17
CA ILE A 55 6.88 -4.35 6.44
C ILE A 55 5.77 -5.30 6.90
N VAL A 56 4.53 -4.81 6.96
CA VAL A 56 3.39 -5.62 7.43
C VAL A 56 3.09 -6.75 6.46
N GLY A 57 3.26 -6.51 5.14
CA GLY A 57 3.09 -7.53 4.12
C GLY A 57 4.10 -8.68 4.24
N VAL A 58 5.37 -8.39 4.53
CA VAL A 58 6.39 -9.42 4.78
C VAL A 58 6.04 -10.23 6.04
N ILE A 59 5.69 -9.57 7.13
CA ILE A 59 5.28 -10.24 8.38
C ILE A 59 4.05 -11.12 8.13
N GLY A 60 3.05 -10.61 7.42
CA GLY A 60 1.84 -11.35 7.05
C GLY A 60 2.15 -12.56 6.18
N THR A 61 3.04 -12.43 5.21
CA THR A 61 3.46 -13.54 4.36
C THR A 61 4.06 -14.67 5.19
N VAL A 62 4.98 -14.35 6.11
CA VAL A 62 5.58 -15.34 7.01
C VAL A 62 4.53 -15.98 7.89
N ALA A 63 3.60 -15.19 8.45
CA ALA A 63 2.52 -15.71 9.28
C ALA A 63 1.63 -16.72 8.54
N PHE A 64 1.27 -16.45 7.28
CA PHE A 64 0.47 -17.36 6.46
C PHE A 64 1.25 -18.60 6.01
N VAL A 65 2.55 -18.50 5.78
CA VAL A 65 3.41 -19.67 5.52
C VAL A 65 3.44 -20.58 6.73
N VAL A 66 3.65 -20.04 7.93
CA VAL A 66 3.66 -20.81 9.18
C VAL A 66 2.30 -21.44 9.48
N ALA A 67 1.21 -20.76 9.13
CA ALA A 67 -0.15 -21.28 9.23
C ALA A 67 -0.48 -22.35 8.16
N GLY A 68 0.43 -22.64 7.23
CA GLY A 68 0.21 -23.60 6.14
C GLY A 68 -0.75 -23.12 5.05
N ARG A 69 -1.05 -21.83 5.00
CA ARG A 69 -2.03 -21.23 4.09
C ARG A 69 -1.35 -20.55 2.89
N LEU A 70 -0.73 -21.34 2.04
CA LEU A 70 0.17 -20.88 0.97
C LEU A 70 -0.49 -19.95 -0.03
N VAL A 71 -1.78 -20.14 -0.36
CA VAL A 71 -2.49 -19.26 -1.31
C VAL A 71 -2.54 -17.82 -0.79
N PHE A 72 -2.87 -17.65 0.49
CA PHE A 72 -2.87 -16.30 1.11
C PHE A 72 -1.45 -15.76 1.28
N ALA A 73 -0.48 -16.62 1.61
CA ALA A 73 0.93 -16.22 1.67
C ALA A 73 1.42 -15.66 0.33
N VAL A 74 1.09 -16.30 -0.78
CA VAL A 74 1.43 -15.81 -2.12
C VAL A 74 0.75 -14.46 -2.40
N GLY A 75 -0.55 -14.33 -2.11
CA GLY A 75 -1.28 -13.08 -2.34
C GLY A 75 -0.70 -11.89 -1.56
N ILE A 76 -0.48 -12.07 -0.25
CA ILE A 76 0.13 -11.01 0.59
C ILE A 76 1.59 -10.78 0.22
N GLY A 77 2.32 -11.83 -0.15
CA GLY A 77 3.69 -11.72 -0.65
C GLY A 77 3.81 -10.88 -1.91
N LEU A 78 2.85 -10.99 -2.82
CA LEU A 78 2.78 -10.14 -4.02
C LEU A 78 2.51 -8.67 -3.65
N ILE A 79 1.66 -8.40 -2.67
CA ILE A 79 1.42 -7.06 -2.15
C ILE A 79 2.70 -6.49 -1.53
N ALA A 80 3.40 -7.26 -0.71
CA ALA A 80 4.68 -6.87 -0.11
C ALA A 80 5.75 -6.60 -1.17
N ALA A 81 5.86 -7.46 -2.16
CA ALA A 81 6.78 -7.29 -3.28
C ALA A 81 6.48 -6.00 -4.05
N PHE A 82 5.21 -5.75 -4.38
CA PHE A 82 4.80 -4.51 -5.03
C PHE A 82 5.12 -3.28 -4.16
N ALA A 83 4.88 -3.35 -2.84
CA ALA A 83 5.20 -2.25 -1.94
C ALA A 83 6.70 -1.94 -1.92
N ILE A 84 7.56 -2.94 -1.97
CA ILE A 84 9.02 -2.77 -1.93
C ILE A 84 9.54 -2.26 -3.28
N TRP A 85 9.26 -2.95 -4.37
CA TRP A 85 9.81 -2.61 -5.70
C TRP A 85 9.02 -1.51 -6.39
N GLY A 86 7.69 -1.62 -6.42
CA GLY A 86 6.82 -0.59 -6.95
C GLY A 86 6.95 0.72 -6.18
N GLY A 87 7.05 0.65 -4.84
CA GLY A 87 7.28 1.81 -4.01
C GLY A 87 8.57 2.54 -4.36
N ARG A 88 9.66 1.82 -4.58
CA ARG A 88 10.93 2.42 -5.04
C ARG A 88 10.79 3.10 -6.39
N TRP A 89 10.08 2.47 -7.32
CA TRP A 89 9.84 3.05 -8.63
C TRP A 89 8.98 4.32 -8.54
N PHE A 90 7.86 4.27 -7.82
CA PHE A 90 6.99 5.45 -7.61
C PHE A 90 7.75 6.62 -6.98
N LEU A 91 8.52 6.37 -5.92
CA LEU A 91 9.27 7.41 -5.23
C LEU A 91 10.36 8.02 -6.11
N ARG A 92 11.05 7.22 -6.93
CA ARG A 92 12.03 7.73 -7.90
C ARG A 92 11.37 8.61 -8.95
N GLN A 93 10.20 8.21 -9.46
CA GLN A 93 9.46 9.02 -10.41
C GLN A 93 8.99 10.35 -9.78
N MET A 94 8.50 10.32 -8.54
CA MET A 94 8.14 11.54 -7.82
C MET A 94 9.34 12.45 -7.59
N ASP A 95 10.49 11.91 -7.19
CA ASP A 95 11.72 12.67 -6.99
C ASP A 95 12.18 13.36 -8.28
N ALA A 96 12.10 12.67 -9.42
CA ALA A 96 12.43 13.25 -10.71
C ALA A 96 11.52 14.45 -11.06
N GLN A 97 10.22 14.35 -10.76
CA GLN A 97 9.28 15.46 -11.00
C GLN A 97 9.48 16.62 -10.02
N LEU A 98 9.83 16.34 -8.76
CA LEU A 98 10.16 17.37 -7.77
C LEU A 98 11.39 18.18 -8.18
N VAL A 99 12.39 17.54 -8.77
CA VAL A 99 13.59 18.23 -9.30
C VAL A 99 13.25 19.07 -10.54
N ALA A 100 12.38 18.57 -11.43
CA ALA A 100 11.98 19.29 -12.64
C ALA A 100 11.18 20.57 -12.34
N GLY A 101 10.23 20.51 -11.39
CA GLY A 101 9.54 21.68 -10.81
C GLY A 101 8.68 22.54 -11.76
N ASP A 102 8.35 22.05 -12.96
CA ASP A 102 7.54 22.74 -13.95
C ASP A 102 6.06 22.31 -13.95
N ALA A 103 5.25 22.89 -14.83
CA ALA A 103 3.83 22.55 -14.95
C ALA A 103 3.60 21.11 -15.44
N ASP A 104 4.50 20.58 -16.25
CA ASP A 104 4.46 19.20 -16.71
C ASP A 104 4.79 18.24 -15.58
N ALA A 105 5.72 18.61 -14.69
CA ALA A 105 6.02 17.87 -13.47
C ALA A 105 4.81 17.73 -12.56
N ALA A 106 4.04 18.79 -12.34
CA ALA A 106 2.80 18.76 -11.55
C ALA A 106 1.76 17.80 -12.15
N ARG A 107 1.62 17.79 -13.48
CA ARG A 107 0.74 16.82 -14.16
C ARG A 107 1.20 15.38 -14.01
N GLN A 108 2.50 15.12 -14.09
CA GLN A 108 3.08 13.78 -13.87
C GLN A 108 2.91 13.32 -12.43
N LEU A 109 3.11 14.19 -11.44
CA LEU A 109 2.83 13.89 -10.03
C LEU A 109 1.36 13.50 -9.82
N ARG A 110 0.44 14.21 -10.47
CA ARG A 110 -0.99 13.88 -10.40
C ARG A 110 -1.31 12.52 -11.03
N ARG A 111 -0.67 12.17 -12.14
CA ARG A 111 -0.79 10.85 -12.77
C ARG A 111 -0.26 9.74 -11.86
N LEU A 112 0.91 9.95 -11.24
CA LEU A 112 1.48 9.03 -10.26
C LEU A 112 0.56 8.85 -9.05
N HIS A 113 -0.03 9.94 -8.56
CA HIS A 113 -1.00 9.93 -7.48
C HIS A 113 -2.22 9.07 -7.82
N TRP A 114 -2.84 9.30 -8.98
CA TRP A 114 -3.97 8.50 -9.46
C TRP A 114 -3.61 7.01 -9.63
N GLY A 115 -2.45 6.74 -10.19
CA GLY A 115 -1.93 5.37 -10.34
C GLY A 115 -1.76 4.67 -8.98
N GLY A 116 -1.18 5.37 -8.01
CA GLY A 116 -1.02 4.86 -6.65
C GLY A 116 -2.35 4.62 -5.94
N MET A 117 -3.31 5.53 -6.08
CA MET A 117 -4.67 5.35 -5.54
C MET A 117 -5.36 4.14 -6.14
N LEU A 118 -5.29 3.98 -7.45
CA LEU A 118 -5.88 2.84 -8.14
C LEU A 118 -5.26 1.52 -7.69
N CYS A 119 -3.94 1.45 -7.62
CA CYS A 119 -3.22 0.28 -7.10
C CYS A 119 -3.65 -0.05 -5.67
N ASN A 120 -3.77 0.96 -4.79
CA ASN A 120 -4.22 0.76 -3.41
C ASN A 120 -5.65 0.25 -3.34
N VAL A 121 -6.57 0.81 -4.13
CA VAL A 121 -7.97 0.36 -4.16
C VAL A 121 -8.07 -1.09 -4.61
N ILE A 122 -7.35 -1.49 -5.66
CA ILE A 122 -7.34 -2.88 -6.16
C ILE A 122 -6.83 -3.82 -5.06
N GLN A 123 -5.71 -3.48 -4.41
CA GLN A 123 -5.15 -4.28 -3.33
C GLN A 123 -6.08 -4.35 -2.12
N LEU A 124 -6.69 -3.23 -1.73
CA LEU A 124 -7.63 -3.16 -0.62
C LEU A 124 -8.87 -4.03 -0.87
N VAL A 125 -9.46 -3.96 -2.06
CA VAL A 125 -10.59 -4.82 -2.45
C VAL A 125 -10.19 -6.29 -2.40
N ALA A 126 -9.01 -6.65 -2.91
CA ALA A 126 -8.52 -8.02 -2.87
C ALA A 126 -8.36 -8.53 -1.43
N VAL A 127 -7.74 -7.74 -0.54
CA VAL A 127 -7.55 -8.12 0.87
C VAL A 127 -8.88 -8.23 1.61
N VAL A 128 -9.78 -7.25 1.46
CA VAL A 128 -11.11 -7.25 2.09
C VAL A 128 -11.94 -8.45 1.62
N SER A 129 -11.89 -8.78 0.35
CA SER A 129 -12.60 -9.94 -0.23
C SER A 129 -12.10 -11.27 0.34
N CYS A 130 -10.85 -11.33 0.78
CA CYS A 130 -10.27 -12.53 1.38
C CYS A 130 -10.56 -12.68 2.88
N ILE A 131 -11.00 -11.62 3.57
CA ILE A 131 -11.26 -11.64 5.03
C ILE A 131 -12.17 -12.77 5.47
N PRO A 132 -13.34 -13.02 4.85
CA PRO A 132 -14.23 -14.11 5.27
C PRO A 132 -13.52 -15.47 5.27
N TYR A 133 -12.70 -15.72 4.24
CA TYR A 133 -11.97 -16.98 4.11
C TYR A 133 -10.84 -17.14 5.12
N VAL A 134 -10.21 -16.02 5.52
CA VAL A 134 -9.17 -16.02 6.56
C VAL A 134 -9.76 -16.38 7.91
N PHE A 135 -10.91 -15.82 8.28
CA PHE A 135 -11.52 -16.00 9.59
C PHE A 135 -12.30 -17.31 9.72
N VAL A 136 -12.95 -17.80 8.68
CA VAL A 136 -13.68 -19.09 8.71
C VAL A 136 -12.71 -20.26 8.97
N ALA A 137 -11.54 -20.24 8.34
CA ALA A 137 -10.54 -21.30 8.59
C ALA A 137 -9.92 -21.24 9.99
N SER A 138 -9.98 -20.09 10.68
CA SER A 138 -9.51 -19.95 12.07
C SER A 138 -10.52 -20.46 13.10
N ALA A 139 -11.78 -20.64 12.70
CA ALA A 139 -12.86 -21.13 13.57
C ALA A 139 -13.00 -22.66 13.55
N ALA A 140 -12.40 -23.33 12.60
CA ALA A 140 -12.36 -24.79 12.48
C ALA A 140 -11.12 -25.39 13.15
#